data_c82525137a1e873c7fa68547f322ff76
#
_entry.id   c82525137a1e873c7fa68547f322ff76
#
_cell.length_a   1.000
_cell.length_b   1.000
_cell.length_c   1.000
_cell.angle_alpha   90.00
_cell.angle_beta   90.00
_cell.angle_gamma   90.00
#
_symmetry.space_group_name_H-M   'P 1'
#
loop_
_entity.id
_entity.type
_entity.pdbx_description
1 polymer ?
#
loop_
_entity_poly.entity_id
_entity_poly.type
_entity_poly.pdbx_seq_one_letter_code
_entity_poly.pdbx_strand_id
1 'polypeptide(L)'
;SNASRTQLFNIQDLCWDEEICEIFGVPSACLPEVCDSNDLFGMTDFSGYLEEKIPIHAALGDSHAALFGQGCVYEGGIKATYGTGSSVMLNTGKKIIMSQKGLVTSLAWSMDGDVNYVLEGNINYTGAVISWLKDDLQLITAPAETEKLAHKTNPSDKTYLVPAFTGLGAPYWDSDARGLFTGMSRVTGKKELVRAALD
;
A
#
# COMPACT_ATOMS: atom_id res chain seq x y z
N SER A 1 5.45 1.39 -13.64
CA SER A 1 4.68 1.26 -12.37
C SER A 1 3.68 2.41 -12.19
N ASN A 2 4.08 3.67 -12.38
CA ASN A 2 3.21 4.83 -12.13
C ASN A 2 1.96 4.85 -13.00
N ALA A 3 2.10 4.61 -14.32
CA ALA A 3 0.97 4.58 -15.26
C ALA A 3 -0.11 3.58 -14.82
N SER A 4 0.26 2.39 -14.38
CA SER A 4 -0.69 1.35 -13.94
C SER A 4 -1.48 1.70 -12.66
N ARG A 5 -1.12 2.77 -11.95
CA ARG A 5 -1.84 3.26 -10.76
C ARG A 5 -2.86 4.35 -11.07
N THR A 6 -2.92 4.80 -12.31
CA THR A 6 -3.85 5.86 -12.74
C THR A 6 -5.28 5.38 -12.99
N GLN A 7 -5.47 4.06 -13.14
CA GLN A 7 -6.69 3.39 -13.62
C GLN A 7 -7.01 3.67 -15.11
N LEU A 8 -6.16 4.40 -15.82
CA LEU A 8 -6.32 4.72 -17.24
C LEU A 8 -5.43 3.87 -18.14
N PHE A 9 -4.55 3.06 -17.55
CA PHE A 9 -3.53 2.28 -18.27
C PHE A 9 -3.91 0.81 -18.36
N ASN A 10 -3.94 0.28 -19.58
CA ASN A 10 -4.14 -1.13 -19.84
C ASN A 10 -2.86 -1.89 -19.54
N ILE A 11 -2.87 -2.69 -18.47
CA ILE A 11 -1.69 -3.43 -18.00
C ILE A 11 -1.36 -4.64 -18.86
N GLN A 12 -2.26 -5.07 -19.74
CA GLN A 12 -2.05 -6.18 -20.67
C GLN A 12 -1.42 -5.67 -21.96
N ASP A 13 -1.97 -4.60 -22.54
CA ASP A 13 -1.53 -4.03 -23.82
C ASP A 13 -0.41 -2.99 -23.65
N LEU A 14 -0.12 -2.60 -22.40
CA LEU A 14 0.93 -1.64 -22.01
C LEU A 14 0.77 -0.25 -22.67
N CYS A 15 -0.47 0.20 -22.78
CA CYS A 15 -0.82 1.50 -23.36
C CYS A 15 -1.95 2.16 -22.55
N TRP A 16 -2.19 3.44 -22.80
CA TRP A 16 -3.38 4.10 -22.30
C TRP A 16 -4.63 3.46 -22.91
N ASP A 17 -5.64 3.21 -22.07
CA ASP A 17 -6.91 2.61 -22.48
C ASP A 17 -7.86 3.72 -22.96
N GLU A 18 -8.10 3.79 -24.27
CA GLU A 18 -8.91 4.82 -24.91
C GLU A 18 -10.35 4.82 -24.40
N GLU A 19 -10.95 3.64 -24.21
CA GLU A 19 -12.33 3.51 -23.73
C GLU A 19 -12.44 4.02 -22.28
N ILE A 20 -11.50 3.64 -21.42
CA ILE A 20 -11.48 4.12 -20.03
C ILE A 20 -11.20 5.62 -19.98
N CYS A 21 -10.28 6.12 -20.80
CA CYS A 21 -10.00 7.56 -20.92
C CYS A 21 -11.25 8.33 -21.32
N GLU A 22 -12.04 7.83 -22.27
CA GLU A 22 -13.31 8.44 -22.69
C GLU A 22 -14.33 8.45 -21.55
N ILE A 23 -14.50 7.35 -20.81
CA ILE A 23 -15.41 7.25 -19.65
C ILE A 23 -15.05 8.29 -18.58
N PHE A 24 -13.77 8.49 -18.31
CA PHE A 24 -13.30 9.48 -17.33
C PHE A 24 -13.23 10.91 -17.89
N GLY A 25 -13.48 11.12 -19.18
CA GLY A 25 -13.40 12.42 -19.85
C GLY A 25 -11.97 12.96 -19.91
N VAL A 26 -10.96 12.09 -19.93
CA VAL A 26 -9.55 12.45 -20.02
C VAL A 26 -9.03 12.13 -21.43
N PRO A 27 -8.76 13.12 -22.29
CA PRO A 27 -8.20 12.86 -23.61
C PRO A 27 -6.83 12.17 -23.50
N SER A 28 -6.63 11.06 -24.17
CA SER A 28 -5.35 10.31 -24.15
C SER A 28 -4.17 11.16 -24.63
N ALA A 29 -4.42 12.11 -25.51
CA ALA A 29 -3.43 13.08 -25.99
C ALA A 29 -2.88 14.02 -24.88
N CYS A 30 -3.56 14.10 -23.71
CA CYS A 30 -3.09 14.86 -22.55
C CYS A 30 -2.24 14.02 -21.60
N LEU A 31 -2.17 12.71 -21.83
CA LEU A 31 -1.41 11.79 -20.98
C LEU A 31 0.05 11.72 -21.44
N PRO A 32 1.01 11.56 -20.51
CA PRO A 32 2.41 11.50 -20.85
C PRO A 32 2.76 10.23 -21.64
N GLU A 33 3.87 10.25 -22.34
CA GLU A 33 4.47 9.06 -22.91
C GLU A 33 4.85 8.08 -21.79
N VAL A 34 4.59 6.81 -22.01
CA VAL A 34 4.90 5.74 -21.05
C VAL A 34 6.21 5.08 -21.44
N CYS A 35 7.19 5.12 -20.54
CA CYS A 35 8.52 4.56 -20.70
C CYS A 35 8.80 3.46 -19.68
N ASP A 36 9.86 2.72 -19.88
CA ASP A 36 10.40 1.79 -18.90
C ASP A 36 10.80 2.51 -17.60
N SER A 37 10.81 1.79 -16.50
CA SER A 37 11.13 2.35 -15.18
C SER A 37 12.59 2.82 -15.08
N ASN A 38 13.47 2.32 -15.95
CA ASN A 38 14.90 2.65 -16.02
C ASN A 38 15.27 3.50 -17.25
N ASP A 39 14.28 4.10 -17.91
CA ASP A 39 14.53 4.96 -19.07
C ASP A 39 15.18 6.29 -18.69
N LEU A 40 15.62 7.05 -19.68
CA LEU A 40 16.17 8.39 -19.47
C LEU A 40 15.03 9.42 -19.36
N PHE A 41 14.68 9.81 -18.14
CA PHE A 41 13.62 10.80 -17.87
C PHE A 41 14.09 12.25 -17.99
N GLY A 42 15.40 12.49 -18.10
CA GLY A 42 15.96 13.82 -18.25
C GLY A 42 17.34 13.95 -17.62
N MET A 43 17.83 15.17 -17.61
CA MET A 43 19.12 15.55 -17.03
C MET A 43 18.90 16.61 -15.95
N THR A 44 19.63 16.51 -14.84
CA THR A 44 19.57 17.49 -13.74
C THR A 44 20.94 17.84 -13.21
N ASP A 45 21.12 19.11 -12.84
CA ASP A 45 22.24 19.61 -12.05
C ASP A 45 21.81 19.98 -10.62
N PHE A 46 20.58 19.57 -10.22
CA PHE A 46 19.93 19.95 -8.95
C PHE A 46 19.94 21.47 -8.73
N SER A 47 19.52 22.23 -9.76
CA SER A 47 19.48 23.70 -9.73
C SER A 47 20.87 24.35 -9.49
N GLY A 48 21.90 23.80 -10.14
CA GLY A 48 23.27 24.28 -10.07
C GLY A 48 24.08 23.79 -8.86
N TYR A 49 23.55 22.79 -8.13
CA TYR A 49 24.28 22.14 -7.04
C TYR A 49 25.41 21.25 -7.52
N LEU A 50 25.28 20.69 -8.73
CA LEU A 50 26.30 19.89 -9.37
C LEU A 50 27.01 20.70 -10.47
N GLU A 51 28.31 20.48 -10.63
CA GLU A 51 29.11 21.11 -11.69
C GLU A 51 28.68 20.66 -13.07
N GLU A 52 28.22 19.38 -13.18
CA GLU A 52 27.77 18.79 -14.44
C GLU A 52 26.35 18.17 -14.23
N LYS A 53 25.57 18.14 -15.31
CA LYS A 53 24.28 17.49 -15.32
C LYS A 53 24.44 15.98 -15.32
N ILE A 54 23.68 15.33 -14.46
CA ILE A 54 23.59 13.88 -14.39
C ILE A 54 22.23 13.40 -14.92
N PRO A 55 22.14 12.18 -15.50
CA PRO A 55 20.88 11.63 -16.00
C PRO A 55 19.98 11.16 -14.86
N ILE A 56 18.66 11.27 -15.09
CA ILE A 56 17.63 10.68 -14.23
C ILE A 56 17.16 9.41 -14.90
N HIS A 57 17.54 8.25 -14.35
CA HIS A 57 17.29 6.94 -14.92
C HIS A 57 16.34 6.07 -14.10
N ALA A 58 15.59 6.62 -13.18
CA ALA A 58 14.63 5.83 -12.40
C ALA A 58 13.38 6.62 -12.08
N ALA A 59 12.22 6.03 -12.37
CA ALA A 59 10.92 6.53 -11.92
C ALA A 59 10.02 5.36 -11.53
N LEU A 60 9.86 5.16 -10.22
CA LEU A 60 9.05 4.11 -9.62
C LEU A 60 8.14 4.71 -8.55
N GLY A 61 6.92 4.17 -8.42
CA GLY A 61 6.11 4.42 -7.22
C GLY A 61 6.84 3.92 -5.97
N ASP A 62 6.71 4.61 -4.84
CA ASP A 62 7.43 4.33 -3.60
C ASP A 62 7.28 2.87 -3.12
N SER A 63 6.06 2.34 -3.16
CA SER A 63 5.78 0.95 -2.77
C SER A 63 6.41 -0.07 -3.73
N HIS A 64 6.48 0.25 -5.02
CA HIS A 64 7.13 -0.59 -6.04
C HIS A 64 8.66 -0.51 -5.92
N ALA A 65 9.18 0.69 -5.66
CA ALA A 65 10.60 0.88 -5.34
C ALA A 65 11.01 0.12 -4.07
N ALA A 66 10.14 0.11 -3.04
CA ALA A 66 10.37 -0.68 -1.83
C ALA A 66 10.35 -2.19 -2.10
N LEU A 67 9.44 -2.68 -2.97
CA LEU A 67 9.43 -4.09 -3.39
C LEU A 67 10.76 -4.48 -4.05
N PHE A 68 11.25 -3.65 -4.97
CA PHE A 68 12.53 -3.84 -5.65
C PHE A 68 13.70 -3.76 -4.66
N GLY A 69 13.74 -2.70 -3.83
CA GLY A 69 14.81 -2.44 -2.87
C GLY A 69 14.92 -3.49 -1.76
N GLN A 70 13.82 -4.19 -1.44
CA GLN A 70 13.81 -5.34 -0.52
C GLN A 70 14.32 -6.64 -1.18
N GLY A 71 14.74 -6.58 -2.45
CA GLY A 71 15.23 -7.75 -3.18
C GLY A 71 14.13 -8.69 -3.66
N CYS A 72 12.85 -8.27 -3.62
CA CYS A 72 11.72 -9.07 -4.12
C CYS A 72 11.64 -9.03 -5.65
N VAL A 73 12.78 -9.23 -6.34
CA VAL A 73 12.93 -9.15 -7.79
C VAL A 73 12.57 -10.44 -8.54
N TYR A 74 12.13 -11.45 -7.80
CA TYR A 74 11.78 -12.77 -8.33
C TYR A 74 10.30 -13.09 -8.08
N GLU A 75 9.72 -13.94 -8.91
CA GLU A 75 8.35 -14.43 -8.74
C GLU A 75 8.18 -15.09 -7.36
N GLY A 76 7.15 -14.69 -6.62
CA GLY A 76 6.89 -15.15 -5.27
C GLY A 76 7.54 -14.31 -4.17
N GLY A 77 8.38 -13.32 -4.51
CA GLY A 77 8.91 -12.36 -3.54
C GLY A 77 7.78 -11.50 -2.94
N ILE A 78 7.74 -11.40 -1.62
CA ILE A 78 6.72 -10.63 -0.89
C ILE A 78 7.37 -9.53 -0.06
N LYS A 79 6.81 -8.33 -0.16
CA LYS A 79 7.16 -7.17 0.67
C LYS A 79 5.93 -6.75 1.48
N ALA A 80 6.13 -6.45 2.76
CA ALA A 80 5.14 -5.77 3.59
C ALA A 80 5.70 -4.44 4.08
N THR A 81 4.93 -3.38 3.89
CA THR A 81 5.23 -2.05 4.44
C THR A 81 4.25 -1.75 5.56
N TYR A 82 4.75 -1.42 6.73
CA TYR A 82 3.96 -0.98 7.88
C TYR A 82 4.16 0.51 8.09
N GLY A 83 3.10 1.28 7.94
CA GLY A 83 3.06 2.73 8.14
C GLY A 83 1.75 3.15 8.79
N THR A 84 1.19 4.28 8.42
CA THR A 84 -0.18 4.71 8.79
C THR A 84 -1.19 3.64 8.44
N GLY A 85 -1.18 3.17 7.19
CA GLY A 85 -1.73 1.91 6.74
C GLY A 85 -0.62 0.92 6.40
N SER A 86 -0.97 -0.26 5.92
CA SER A 86 -0.02 -1.26 5.45
C SER A 86 -0.30 -1.66 4.02
N SER A 87 0.76 -1.97 3.27
CA SER A 87 0.69 -2.51 1.92
C SER A 87 1.49 -3.80 1.86
N VAL A 88 0.85 -4.86 1.40
CA VAL A 88 1.49 -6.15 1.13
C VAL A 88 1.49 -6.36 -0.37
N MET A 89 2.67 -6.55 -0.94
CA MET A 89 2.87 -6.74 -2.38
C MET A 89 3.56 -8.07 -2.65
N LEU A 90 3.01 -8.82 -3.59
CA LEU A 90 3.55 -10.08 -4.09
C LEU A 90 3.98 -9.91 -5.54
N ASN A 91 5.26 -10.09 -5.84
CA ASN A 91 5.76 -10.14 -7.21
C ASN A 91 5.26 -11.41 -7.90
N THR A 92 4.50 -11.25 -8.98
CA THR A 92 3.95 -12.36 -9.78
C THR A 92 4.78 -12.68 -11.04
N GLY A 93 5.95 -12.05 -11.17
CA GLY A 93 6.80 -12.18 -12.34
C GLY A 93 6.11 -11.61 -13.58
N LYS A 94 6.14 -12.37 -14.67
CA LYS A 94 5.52 -11.99 -15.95
C LYS A 94 4.04 -12.32 -16.05
N LYS A 95 3.42 -12.81 -14.97
CA LYS A 95 2.04 -13.26 -14.95
C LYS A 95 1.10 -12.16 -14.49
N ILE A 96 0.15 -11.78 -15.35
CA ILE A 96 -0.97 -10.95 -14.95
C ILE A 96 -1.97 -11.84 -14.22
N ILE A 97 -2.04 -11.69 -12.89
CA ILE A 97 -2.97 -12.47 -12.06
C ILE A 97 -4.11 -11.55 -11.64
N MET A 98 -5.28 -11.73 -12.24
CA MET A 98 -6.49 -11.03 -11.83
C MET A 98 -7.09 -11.71 -10.61
N SER A 99 -7.03 -11.04 -9.48
CA SER A 99 -7.53 -11.56 -8.21
C SER A 99 -9.06 -11.65 -8.20
N GLN A 100 -9.57 -12.82 -7.83
CA GLN A 100 -11.01 -13.00 -7.53
C GLN A 100 -11.36 -12.66 -6.07
N LYS A 101 -10.37 -12.22 -5.30
CA LYS A 101 -10.48 -11.92 -3.87
C LYS A 101 -10.22 -10.44 -3.55
N GLY A 102 -10.39 -9.56 -4.55
CA GLY A 102 -10.33 -8.11 -4.34
C GLY A 102 -8.91 -7.53 -4.17
N LEU A 103 -7.86 -8.28 -4.47
CA LEU A 103 -6.50 -7.71 -4.55
C LEU A 103 -6.33 -6.95 -5.86
N VAL A 104 -5.47 -5.95 -5.85
CA VAL A 104 -5.18 -5.10 -7.02
C VAL A 104 -3.98 -5.67 -7.78
N THR A 105 -4.10 -5.76 -9.10
CA THR A 105 -2.98 -6.09 -9.97
C THR A 105 -2.45 -4.82 -10.63
N SER A 106 -1.14 -4.65 -10.63
CA SER A 106 -0.47 -3.54 -11.32
C SER A 106 0.90 -3.97 -11.84
N LEU A 107 1.58 -3.08 -12.58
CA LEU A 107 2.97 -3.31 -12.97
C LEU A 107 3.89 -3.05 -11.77
N ALA A 108 4.75 -4.01 -11.47
CA ALA A 108 5.81 -3.83 -10.50
C ALA A 108 6.87 -2.85 -11.03
N TRP A 109 7.42 -3.16 -12.19
CA TRP A 109 8.35 -2.34 -12.98
C TRP A 109 8.41 -2.87 -14.41
N SER A 110 9.00 -2.06 -15.28
CA SER A 110 9.45 -2.47 -16.61
C SER A 110 10.89 -1.97 -16.79
N MET A 111 11.78 -2.85 -17.22
CA MET A 111 13.18 -2.54 -17.47
C MET A 111 13.68 -3.24 -18.73
N ASP A 112 14.19 -2.46 -19.67
CA ASP A 112 14.69 -2.95 -20.96
C ASP A 112 13.64 -3.81 -21.71
N GLY A 113 12.36 -3.42 -21.61
CA GLY A 113 11.23 -4.14 -22.19
C GLY A 113 10.77 -5.37 -21.37
N ASP A 114 11.43 -5.67 -20.24
CA ASP A 114 11.05 -6.78 -19.36
C ASP A 114 10.09 -6.32 -18.27
N VAL A 115 8.83 -6.74 -18.40
CA VAL A 115 7.72 -6.30 -17.53
C VAL A 115 7.46 -7.31 -16.42
N ASN A 116 7.39 -6.82 -15.18
CA ASN A 116 7.00 -7.59 -14.01
C ASN A 116 5.70 -7.04 -13.42
N TYR A 117 4.87 -7.94 -12.89
CA TYR A 117 3.58 -7.63 -12.30
C TYR A 117 3.57 -7.89 -10.79
N VAL A 118 2.60 -7.29 -10.12
CA VAL A 118 2.43 -7.40 -8.67
C VAL A 118 0.95 -7.49 -8.32
N LEU A 119 0.65 -8.34 -7.33
CA LEU A 119 -0.59 -8.30 -6.57
C LEU A 119 -0.41 -7.49 -5.30
N GLU A 120 -1.34 -6.61 -5.01
CA GLU A 120 -1.30 -5.75 -3.82
C GLU A 120 -2.59 -5.84 -3.01
N GLY A 121 -2.43 -5.93 -1.69
CA GLY A 121 -3.48 -5.73 -0.71
C GLY A 121 -3.11 -4.58 0.22
N ASN A 122 -4.04 -3.65 0.42
CA ASN A 122 -3.87 -2.50 1.30
C ASN A 122 -4.76 -2.63 2.54
N ILE A 123 -4.17 -2.37 3.71
CA ILE A 123 -4.85 -2.26 5.00
C ILE A 123 -4.83 -0.79 5.37
N ASN A 124 -6.00 -0.15 5.44
CA ASN A 124 -6.10 1.29 5.59
C ASN A 124 -5.57 1.80 6.93
N TYR A 125 -5.74 1.01 8.00
CA TYR A 125 -5.36 1.38 9.35
C TYR A 125 -4.49 0.29 10.00
N THR A 126 -3.24 0.63 10.31
CA THR A 126 -2.30 -0.17 11.12
C THR A 126 -1.62 0.74 12.14
N GLY A 127 -0.53 1.41 11.79
CA GLY A 127 0.13 2.36 12.69
C GLY A 127 -0.77 3.53 13.12
N ALA A 128 -1.71 3.94 12.27
CA ALA A 128 -2.68 4.97 12.62
C ALA A 128 -3.60 4.57 13.79
N VAL A 129 -3.86 3.26 13.99
CA VAL A 129 -4.61 2.79 15.16
C VAL A 129 -3.85 3.08 16.46
N ILE A 130 -2.52 2.95 16.44
CA ILE A 130 -1.69 3.24 17.60
C ILE A 130 -1.67 4.74 17.91
N SER A 131 -1.62 5.58 16.86
CA SER A 131 -1.77 7.04 17.02
C SER A 131 -3.13 7.39 17.62
N TRP A 132 -4.20 6.78 17.13
CA TRP A 132 -5.55 6.95 17.65
C TRP A 132 -5.68 6.54 19.13
N LEU A 133 -5.09 5.40 19.54
CA LEU A 133 -5.05 5.00 20.96
C LEU A 133 -4.34 6.03 21.83
N LYS A 134 -3.30 6.69 21.28
CA LYS A 134 -2.49 7.67 22.02
C LYS A 134 -3.15 9.05 22.04
N ASP A 135 -3.47 9.58 20.89
CA ASP A 135 -3.78 11.00 20.71
C ASP A 135 -5.27 11.29 20.95
N ASP A 136 -6.16 10.41 20.50
CA ASP A 136 -7.61 10.58 20.62
C ASP A 136 -8.18 9.90 21.88
N LEU A 137 -7.89 8.61 22.08
CA LEU A 137 -8.41 7.86 23.23
C LEU A 137 -7.57 8.05 24.51
N GLN A 138 -6.34 8.52 24.40
CA GLN A 138 -5.41 8.73 25.51
C GLN A 138 -5.23 7.48 26.39
N LEU A 139 -5.33 6.30 25.76
CA LEU A 139 -5.13 5.02 26.46
C LEU A 139 -3.65 4.69 26.67
N ILE A 140 -2.75 5.31 25.92
CA ILE A 140 -1.31 5.16 26.05
C ILE A 140 -0.66 6.55 25.92
N THR A 141 0.53 6.72 26.44
CA THR A 141 1.32 7.94 26.30
C THR A 141 2.41 7.79 25.23
N ALA A 142 2.83 6.56 24.97
CA ALA A 142 3.82 6.25 23.95
C ALA A 142 3.50 4.88 23.29
N PRO A 143 3.80 4.69 21.99
CA PRO A 143 3.59 3.42 21.29
C PRO A 143 4.23 2.22 21.99
N ALA A 144 5.40 2.37 22.59
CA ALA A 144 6.10 1.31 23.32
C ALA A 144 5.35 0.76 24.57
N GLU A 145 4.30 1.45 25.02
CA GLU A 145 3.45 0.93 26.11
C GLU A 145 2.52 -0.20 25.63
N THR A 146 2.20 -0.25 24.34
CA THR A 146 1.23 -1.21 23.79
C THR A 146 1.65 -2.65 24.08
N GLU A 147 2.91 -3.00 23.81
CA GLU A 147 3.46 -4.31 24.07
C GLU A 147 3.34 -4.71 25.54
N LYS A 148 3.74 -3.81 26.44
CA LYS A 148 3.68 -4.04 27.90
C LYS A 148 2.25 -4.25 28.41
N LEU A 149 1.29 -3.54 27.83
CA LEU A 149 -0.13 -3.69 28.16
C LEU A 149 -0.69 -4.99 27.60
N ALA A 150 -0.40 -5.31 26.35
CA ALA A 150 -0.84 -6.53 25.70
C ALA A 150 -0.39 -7.79 26.45
N HIS A 151 0.86 -7.84 26.89
CA HIS A 151 1.37 -8.96 27.69
C HIS A 151 0.69 -9.16 29.04
N LYS A 152 -0.04 -8.15 29.55
CA LYS A 152 -0.76 -8.21 30.82
C LYS A 152 -2.24 -8.58 30.67
N THR A 153 -2.70 -8.82 29.45
CA THR A 153 -4.09 -9.21 29.19
C THR A 153 -4.33 -10.67 29.54
N ASN A 154 -5.59 -10.99 29.82
CA ASN A 154 -6.01 -12.37 29.93
C ASN A 154 -5.92 -13.06 28.57
N PRO A 155 -5.17 -14.16 28.41
CA PRO A 155 -5.08 -14.89 27.15
C PRO A 155 -6.42 -15.39 26.59
N SER A 156 -7.43 -15.53 27.47
CA SER A 156 -8.79 -15.96 27.09
C SER A 156 -9.71 -14.79 26.72
N ASP A 157 -9.25 -13.55 26.80
CA ASP A 157 -10.03 -12.39 26.35
C ASP A 157 -10.29 -12.47 24.85
N LYS A 158 -11.51 -12.09 24.45
CA LYS A 158 -11.98 -12.16 23.06
C LYS A 158 -12.35 -10.79 22.51
N THR A 159 -11.80 -9.74 23.09
CA THR A 159 -11.97 -8.39 22.58
C THR A 159 -11.12 -8.21 21.33
N TYR A 160 -11.76 -7.80 20.23
CA TYR A 160 -11.12 -7.48 18.97
C TYR A 160 -11.55 -6.10 18.48
N LEU A 161 -10.66 -5.43 17.74
CA LEU A 161 -10.95 -4.18 17.03
C LEU A 161 -10.96 -4.43 15.53
N VAL A 162 -12.04 -4.01 14.87
CA VAL A 162 -12.06 -3.83 13.42
C VAL A 162 -11.84 -2.35 13.15
N PRO A 163 -10.66 -1.91 12.67
CA PRO A 163 -10.32 -0.50 12.54
C PRO A 163 -10.83 0.10 11.21
N ALA A 164 -12.09 -0.10 10.88
CA ALA A 164 -12.72 0.40 9.67
C ALA A 164 -13.12 1.88 9.79
N PHE A 165 -12.21 2.76 10.22
CA PHE A 165 -12.51 4.19 10.47
C PHE A 165 -12.88 4.96 9.20
N THR A 166 -12.35 4.53 8.05
CA THR A 166 -12.70 5.05 6.71
C THR A 166 -13.09 3.92 5.75
N GLY A 167 -13.84 2.95 6.25
CA GLY A 167 -14.16 1.74 5.50
C GLY A 167 -13.04 0.71 5.50
N LEU A 168 -13.27 -0.38 4.79
CA LEU A 168 -12.32 -1.48 4.58
C LEU A 168 -11.80 -1.44 3.13
N GLY A 169 -10.50 -1.56 2.98
CA GLY A 169 -9.84 -1.74 1.69
C GLY A 169 -9.90 -3.20 1.20
N ALA A 170 -8.91 -3.59 0.41
CA ALA A 170 -8.77 -4.96 -0.03
C ALA A 170 -8.78 -5.95 1.15
N PRO A 171 -9.42 -7.11 1.03
CA PRO A 171 -10.19 -7.62 -0.11
C PRO A 171 -11.68 -7.26 -0.08
N TYR A 172 -12.14 -6.51 0.90
CA TYR A 172 -13.57 -6.28 1.17
C TYR A 172 -14.17 -5.15 0.33
N TRP A 173 -13.42 -4.06 0.12
CA TRP A 173 -13.85 -2.84 -0.61
C TRP A 173 -15.19 -2.29 -0.11
N ASP A 174 -15.37 -2.27 1.21
CA ASP A 174 -16.56 -1.76 1.88
C ASP A 174 -16.28 -0.37 2.46
N SER A 175 -16.70 0.67 1.76
CA SER A 175 -16.55 2.07 2.17
C SER A 175 -17.50 2.46 3.31
N ASP A 176 -18.56 1.68 3.55
CA ASP A 176 -19.56 1.96 4.56
C ASP A 176 -19.28 1.27 5.89
N ALA A 177 -18.34 0.32 5.91
CA ALA A 177 -17.88 -0.32 7.14
C ALA A 177 -17.41 0.74 8.16
N ARG A 178 -17.66 0.48 9.43
CA ARG A 178 -17.28 1.36 10.54
C ARG A 178 -16.44 0.62 11.56
N GLY A 179 -15.60 1.36 12.28
CA GLY A 179 -14.81 0.82 13.39
C GLY A 179 -15.69 0.16 14.43
N LEU A 180 -15.27 -1.00 14.92
CA LEU A 180 -16.05 -1.81 15.86
C LEU A 180 -15.13 -2.49 16.87
N PHE A 181 -15.42 -2.34 18.16
CA PHE A 181 -14.96 -3.27 19.18
C PHE A 181 -16.01 -4.38 19.39
N THR A 182 -15.57 -5.63 19.36
CA THR A 182 -16.42 -6.79 19.59
C THR A 182 -15.83 -7.70 20.67
N GLY A 183 -16.63 -8.62 21.22
CA GLY A 183 -16.18 -9.57 22.23
C GLY A 183 -15.94 -8.98 23.61
N MET A 184 -16.31 -7.74 23.85
CA MET A 184 -16.14 -7.06 25.15
C MET A 184 -16.98 -7.73 26.25
N SER A 185 -16.42 -7.76 27.43
CA SER A 185 -17.08 -8.24 28.65
C SER A 185 -16.96 -7.18 29.76
N ARG A 186 -17.61 -7.45 30.91
CA ARG A 186 -17.52 -6.54 32.07
C ARG A 186 -16.10 -6.33 32.59
N VAL A 187 -15.18 -7.25 32.30
CA VAL A 187 -13.78 -7.17 32.74
C VAL A 187 -12.85 -6.60 31.69
N THR A 188 -13.37 -6.32 30.50
CA THR A 188 -12.60 -5.64 29.44
C THR A 188 -12.22 -4.23 29.91
N GLY A 189 -10.95 -3.96 29.94
CA GLY A 189 -10.41 -2.66 30.33
C GLY A 189 -9.37 -2.14 29.35
N LYS A 190 -8.60 -1.14 29.78
CA LYS A 190 -7.60 -0.47 28.98
C LYS A 190 -6.64 -1.43 28.26
N LYS A 191 -6.10 -2.41 28.97
CA LYS A 191 -5.10 -3.33 28.42
C LYS A 191 -5.70 -4.27 27.36
N GLU A 192 -6.94 -4.70 27.53
CA GLU A 192 -7.66 -5.51 26.56
C GLU A 192 -7.98 -4.71 25.27
N LEU A 193 -8.39 -3.45 25.42
CA LEU A 193 -8.61 -2.57 24.26
C LEU A 193 -7.32 -2.28 23.50
N VAL A 194 -6.21 -2.06 24.19
CA VAL A 194 -4.90 -1.87 23.56
C VAL A 194 -4.44 -3.15 22.86
N ARG A 195 -4.66 -4.33 23.49
CA ARG A 195 -4.35 -5.62 22.88
C ARG A 195 -5.16 -5.86 21.60
N ALA A 196 -6.45 -5.58 21.64
CA ALA A 196 -7.37 -5.74 20.51
C ALA A 196 -6.95 -4.87 19.28
N ALA A 197 -6.24 -3.78 19.53
CA ALA A 197 -5.71 -2.92 18.48
C ALA A 197 -4.39 -3.41 17.87
N LEU A 198 -3.73 -4.39 18.51
CA LEU A 198 -2.51 -5.02 18.01
C LEU A 198 -2.80 -6.34 17.27
N ASP A 199 -3.90 -7.04 17.64
CA ASP A 199 -4.35 -8.30 17.05
C ASP A 199 -5.10 -8.08 15.71
#